data_b346871922a97349f087b4bfea36b782
#
_entry.id   b346871922a97349f087b4bfea36b782
#
_cell.length_a   1.000
_cell.length_b   1.000
_cell.length_c   1.000
_cell.angle_alpha   90.00
_cell.angle_beta   90.00
_cell.angle_gamma   90.00
#
_symmetry.space_group_name_H-M   'P 1'
#
loop_
_entity.id
_entity.type
_entity.pdbx_description
1 polymer ?
#
loop_
_entity_poly.entity_id
_entity_poly.type
_entity_poly.pdbx_seq_one_letter_code
_entity_poly.pdbx_strand_id
1 'polypeptide(L)'
;MLQASLAVLVGVALLAGPWLVRMAQDLGQERLMRIRAQERAEVAAHVHDSVLHTLTLIQRNADRPAEVRRLARSQERELRNWLHRPEGSGRAAEDEPATLAEAVKRTAAEVEDKHGVPLEVVLVGDCPLDEPLPALIQAAREAMVNAAKYGGEGGPVQVFAEVSGPEVFVSVRDRGPGFDLDAVPADRMGVRESIIGRMERHGGTARLRSAPDGGTEVELEMKRTTS
;
A
#
# COMPACT_ATOMS: atom_id res chain seq x y z
N MET A 1 -40.99 -60.14 5.46
CA MET A 1 -39.98 -59.65 6.40
C MET A 1 -39.22 -58.45 5.84
N LEU A 2 -38.54 -58.56 4.67
CA LEU A 2 -37.75 -57.48 4.06
C LEU A 2 -38.53 -56.19 3.77
N GLN A 3 -39.77 -56.26 3.27
CA GLN A 3 -40.61 -55.12 2.96
C GLN A 3 -41.04 -54.32 4.23
N ALA A 4 -41.30 -54.99 5.32
CA ALA A 4 -41.66 -54.36 6.60
C ALA A 4 -40.44 -53.59 7.19
N SER A 5 -39.23 -54.16 7.09
CA SER A 5 -38.04 -53.50 7.57
C SER A 5 -37.69 -52.27 6.72
N LEU A 6 -37.89 -52.31 5.39
CA LEU A 6 -37.66 -51.16 4.50
C LEU A 6 -38.65 -50.03 4.80
N ALA A 7 -39.94 -50.34 5.05
CA ALA A 7 -40.94 -49.33 5.38
C ALA A 7 -40.64 -48.61 6.68
N VAL A 8 -40.14 -49.32 7.70
CA VAL A 8 -39.72 -48.72 8.98
C VAL A 8 -38.51 -47.80 8.76
N LEU A 9 -37.50 -48.21 7.99
CA LEU A 9 -36.33 -47.39 7.70
C LEU A 9 -36.71 -46.10 6.95
N VAL A 10 -37.59 -46.20 5.98
CA VAL A 10 -38.10 -45.03 5.23
C VAL A 10 -38.91 -44.09 6.15
N GLY A 11 -39.74 -44.63 7.00
CA GLY A 11 -40.51 -43.85 7.99
C GLY A 11 -39.61 -43.11 8.99
N VAL A 12 -38.57 -43.76 9.49
CA VAL A 12 -37.59 -43.13 10.39
C VAL A 12 -36.81 -42.05 9.67
N ALA A 13 -36.38 -42.29 8.42
CA ALA A 13 -35.64 -41.31 7.61
C ALA A 13 -36.51 -40.07 7.30
N LEU A 14 -37.77 -40.24 6.99
CA LEU A 14 -38.73 -39.14 6.74
C LEU A 14 -39.02 -38.29 7.99
N LEU A 15 -39.05 -38.89 9.17
CA LEU A 15 -39.32 -38.20 10.43
C LEU A 15 -38.05 -37.55 11.01
N ALA A 16 -36.90 -38.25 10.98
CA ALA A 16 -35.65 -37.78 11.52
C ALA A 16 -34.87 -36.89 10.56
N GLY A 17 -35.01 -37.06 9.24
CA GLY A 17 -34.29 -36.33 8.22
C GLY A 17 -34.43 -34.82 8.33
N PRO A 18 -35.65 -34.24 8.35
CA PRO A 18 -35.84 -32.80 8.50
C PRO A 18 -35.28 -32.23 9.79
N TRP A 19 -35.35 -33.00 10.89
CA TRP A 19 -34.80 -32.57 12.16
C TRP A 19 -33.26 -32.55 12.16
N LEU A 20 -32.63 -33.57 11.60
CA LEU A 20 -31.17 -33.63 11.43
C LEU A 20 -30.64 -32.50 10.54
N VAL A 21 -31.35 -32.19 9.46
CA VAL A 21 -30.97 -31.09 8.57
C VAL A 21 -31.06 -29.74 9.30
N ARG A 22 -32.15 -29.49 10.03
CA ARG A 22 -32.28 -28.27 10.84
C ARG A 22 -31.17 -28.17 11.88
N MET A 23 -30.91 -29.22 12.61
CA MET A 23 -29.85 -29.26 13.62
C MET A 23 -28.46 -28.99 13.01
N ALA A 24 -28.17 -29.53 11.83
CA ALA A 24 -26.92 -29.28 11.14
C ALA A 24 -26.82 -27.80 10.65
N GLN A 25 -27.93 -27.20 10.19
CA GLN A 25 -28.01 -25.81 9.81
C GLN A 25 -27.82 -24.87 11.02
N ASP A 26 -28.47 -25.16 12.16
CA ASP A 26 -28.36 -24.37 13.38
C ASP A 26 -26.91 -24.39 13.91
N LEU A 27 -26.27 -25.55 13.94
CA LEU A 27 -24.86 -25.69 14.32
C LEU A 27 -23.94 -24.95 13.38
N GLY A 28 -24.25 -24.92 12.09
CA GLY A 28 -23.50 -24.16 11.08
C GLY A 28 -23.60 -22.64 11.32
N GLN A 29 -24.82 -22.14 11.61
CA GLN A 29 -25.04 -20.73 11.89
C GLN A 29 -24.38 -20.28 13.20
N GLU A 30 -24.48 -21.09 14.28
CA GLU A 30 -23.80 -20.80 15.54
C GLU A 30 -22.26 -20.70 15.36
N ARG A 31 -21.68 -21.61 14.59
CA ARG A 31 -20.24 -21.55 14.28
C ARG A 31 -19.85 -20.27 13.53
N LEU A 32 -20.62 -19.88 12.51
CA LEU A 32 -20.37 -18.65 11.77
C LEU A 32 -20.52 -17.41 12.66
N MET A 33 -21.49 -17.37 13.54
CA MET A 33 -21.68 -16.28 14.50
C MET A 33 -20.51 -16.18 15.48
N ARG A 34 -20.03 -17.33 15.99
CA ARG A 34 -18.87 -17.37 16.90
C ARG A 34 -17.59 -16.90 16.20
N ILE A 35 -17.34 -17.37 14.97
CA ILE A 35 -16.18 -16.93 14.17
C ILE A 35 -16.22 -15.41 13.96
N ARG A 36 -17.35 -14.85 13.53
CA ARG A 36 -17.51 -13.40 13.35
C ARG A 36 -17.36 -12.61 14.65
N ALA A 37 -17.86 -13.13 15.77
CA ALA A 37 -17.69 -12.49 17.07
C ALA A 37 -16.22 -12.52 17.52
N GLN A 38 -15.52 -13.61 17.28
CA GLN A 38 -14.11 -13.76 17.61
C GLN A 38 -13.23 -12.86 16.74
N GLU A 39 -13.47 -12.80 15.43
CA GLU A 39 -12.78 -11.88 14.51
C GLU A 39 -12.96 -10.41 14.94
N ARG A 40 -14.20 -10.01 15.30
CA ARG A 40 -14.46 -8.65 15.79
C ARG A 40 -13.74 -8.36 17.11
N ALA A 41 -13.67 -9.33 18.01
CA ALA A 41 -12.97 -9.17 19.29
C ALA A 41 -11.45 -9.06 19.10
N GLU A 42 -10.84 -9.88 18.23
CA GLU A 42 -9.42 -9.81 17.89
C GLU A 42 -9.07 -8.45 17.27
N VAL A 43 -9.90 -8.01 16.35
CA VAL A 43 -9.78 -6.72 15.69
C VAL A 43 -9.87 -5.58 16.69
N ALA A 44 -10.87 -5.57 17.55
CA ALA A 44 -11.04 -4.54 18.58
C ALA A 44 -9.85 -4.49 19.54
N ALA A 45 -9.31 -5.63 19.92
CA ALA A 45 -8.13 -5.72 20.77
C ALA A 45 -6.90 -5.16 20.07
N HIS A 46 -6.66 -5.52 18.80
CA HIS A 46 -5.51 -5.05 18.05
C HIS A 46 -5.53 -3.53 17.81
N VAL A 47 -6.70 -3.00 17.41
CA VAL A 47 -6.87 -1.54 17.22
C VAL A 47 -6.69 -0.80 18.55
N HIS A 48 -7.22 -1.33 19.63
CA HIS A 48 -7.08 -0.73 20.96
C HIS A 48 -5.59 -0.65 21.38
N ASP A 49 -4.85 -1.74 21.22
CA ASP A 49 -3.44 -1.80 21.60
C ASP A 49 -2.56 -0.89 20.70
N SER A 50 -2.79 -0.89 19.40
CA SER A 50 -2.07 -0.03 18.45
C SER A 50 -2.31 1.45 18.74
N VAL A 51 -3.56 1.86 18.94
CA VAL A 51 -3.93 3.24 19.25
C VAL A 51 -3.36 3.68 20.61
N LEU A 52 -3.49 2.88 21.66
CA LEU A 52 -2.96 3.20 22.99
C LEU A 52 -1.42 3.32 22.96
N HIS A 53 -0.74 2.42 22.24
CA HIS A 53 0.70 2.48 22.09
C HIS A 53 1.14 3.78 21.42
N THR A 54 0.49 4.14 20.31
CA THR A 54 0.82 5.38 19.57
C THR A 54 0.51 6.63 20.39
N LEU A 55 -0.63 6.68 21.10
CA LEU A 55 -0.95 7.79 22.00
C LEU A 55 0.10 7.94 23.12
N THR A 56 0.57 6.85 23.66
CA THR A 56 1.65 6.85 24.67
C THR A 56 2.94 7.41 24.08
N LEU A 57 3.31 7.02 22.85
CA LEU A 57 4.49 7.55 22.17
C LEU A 57 4.34 9.05 21.87
N ILE A 58 3.16 9.52 21.46
CA ILE A 58 2.85 10.94 21.25
C ILE A 58 3.03 11.71 22.56
N GLN A 59 2.48 11.23 23.67
CA GLN A 59 2.63 11.87 24.98
C GLN A 59 4.08 11.96 25.42
N ARG A 60 4.88 10.88 25.21
CA ARG A 60 6.31 10.86 25.56
C ARG A 60 7.17 11.76 24.68
N ASN A 61 6.71 12.09 23.47
CA ASN A 61 7.43 12.94 22.52
C ASN A 61 6.76 14.33 22.36
N ALA A 62 5.94 14.77 23.31
CA ALA A 62 5.18 16.03 23.25
C ALA A 62 6.08 17.24 22.96
N ASP A 63 7.33 17.22 23.45
CA ASP A 63 8.32 18.29 23.25
C ASP A 63 8.98 18.24 21.84
N ARG A 64 8.62 17.27 20.99
CA ARG A 64 9.14 17.09 19.64
C ARG A 64 8.01 17.12 18.60
N PRO A 65 7.56 18.30 18.18
CA PRO A 65 6.37 18.42 17.32
C PRO A 65 6.49 17.67 15.97
N ALA A 66 7.70 17.55 15.44
CA ALA A 66 7.94 16.80 14.19
C ALA A 66 7.69 15.29 14.38
N GLU A 67 8.15 14.71 15.48
CA GLU A 67 7.95 13.31 15.82
C GLU A 67 6.48 13.00 16.13
N VAL A 68 5.81 13.88 16.86
CA VAL A 68 4.37 13.77 17.14
C VAL A 68 3.56 13.76 15.83
N ARG A 69 3.86 14.67 14.90
CA ARG A 69 3.20 14.71 13.59
C ARG A 69 3.46 13.44 12.78
N ARG A 70 4.67 12.88 12.83
CA ARG A 70 5.02 11.63 12.16
C ARG A 70 4.21 10.45 12.70
N LEU A 71 4.18 10.28 14.02
CA LEU A 71 3.43 9.23 14.70
C LEU A 71 1.92 9.32 14.43
N ALA A 72 1.35 10.53 14.48
CA ALA A 72 -0.06 10.76 14.22
C ALA A 72 -0.44 10.36 12.77
N ARG A 73 0.39 10.73 11.77
CA ARG A 73 0.15 10.37 10.37
C ARG A 73 0.31 8.86 10.11
N SER A 74 1.29 8.21 10.74
CA SER A 74 1.46 6.76 10.65
C SER A 74 0.22 6.04 11.18
N GLN A 75 -0.32 6.47 12.33
CA GLN A 75 -1.52 5.89 12.89
C GLN A 75 -2.76 6.14 12.03
N GLU A 76 -2.90 7.34 11.46
CA GLU A 76 -4.02 7.64 10.55
C GLU A 76 -4.00 6.73 9.32
N ARG A 77 -2.82 6.48 8.72
CA ARG A 77 -2.68 5.56 7.58
C ARG A 77 -3.01 4.13 7.96
N GLU A 78 -2.53 3.66 9.10
CA GLU A 78 -2.81 2.30 9.59
C GLU A 78 -4.31 2.10 9.79
N LEU A 79 -4.99 3.05 10.43
CA LEU A 79 -6.45 3.01 10.62
C LEU A 79 -7.19 3.09 9.27
N ARG A 80 -6.76 3.94 8.36
CA ARG A 80 -7.36 4.06 7.02
C ARG A 80 -7.19 2.78 6.21
N ASN A 81 -6.01 2.18 6.21
CA ASN A 81 -5.74 0.91 5.53
C ASN A 81 -6.58 -0.21 6.12
N TRP A 82 -6.76 -0.21 7.43
CA TRP A 82 -7.60 -1.18 8.10
C TRP A 82 -9.09 -1.03 7.76
N LEU A 83 -9.63 0.20 7.74
CA LEU A 83 -11.02 0.49 7.40
C LEU A 83 -11.38 0.14 5.95
N HIS A 84 -10.39 0.20 5.04
CA HIS A 84 -10.59 -0.08 3.62
C HIS A 84 -10.15 -1.49 3.21
N ARG A 85 -9.81 -2.36 4.17
CA ARG A 85 -9.46 -3.75 3.91
C ARG A 85 -10.72 -4.52 3.53
N PRO A 86 -10.78 -5.19 2.36
CA PRO A 86 -11.91 -6.04 2.00
C PRO A 86 -12.07 -7.17 3.03
N GLU A 87 -13.30 -7.44 3.46
CA GLU A 87 -13.61 -8.57 4.33
C GLU A 87 -13.17 -9.87 3.64
N GLY A 88 -12.15 -10.56 4.19
CA GLY A 88 -11.66 -11.84 3.65
C GLY A 88 -10.16 -11.93 3.36
N SER A 89 -9.42 -10.84 3.40
CA SER A 89 -7.96 -10.93 3.37
C SER A 89 -7.45 -11.26 4.77
N GLY A 90 -7.30 -12.55 5.05
CA GLY A 90 -6.58 -13.06 6.22
C GLY A 90 -5.21 -12.41 6.33
N ARG A 91 -4.57 -12.51 7.51
CA ARG A 91 -3.18 -12.10 7.72
C ARG A 91 -2.34 -12.45 6.50
N ALA A 92 -2.36 -11.56 5.49
CA ALA A 92 -1.34 -11.58 4.49
C ALA A 92 -0.10 -11.10 5.25
N ALA A 93 0.80 -12.03 5.48
CA ALA A 93 2.22 -11.75 5.60
C ALA A 93 2.58 -10.60 4.64
N GLU A 94 3.64 -9.90 4.90
CA GLU A 94 4.34 -8.93 4.07
C GLU A 94 4.36 -9.36 2.58
N ASP A 95 3.18 -9.41 1.96
CA ASP A 95 3.03 -9.80 0.56
C ASP A 95 3.60 -8.65 -0.27
N GLU A 96 4.51 -9.01 -1.16
CA GLU A 96 4.99 -8.10 -2.19
C GLU A 96 3.79 -7.46 -2.89
N PRO A 97 3.83 -6.15 -3.19
CA PRO A 97 2.70 -5.46 -3.80
C PRO A 97 2.35 -6.14 -5.13
N ALA A 98 1.10 -6.51 -5.29
CA ALA A 98 0.62 -7.20 -6.49
C ALA A 98 0.35 -6.22 -7.63
N THR A 99 0.10 -4.94 -7.33
CA THR A 99 -0.24 -3.92 -8.31
C THR A 99 0.69 -2.71 -8.22
N LEU A 100 0.72 -1.93 -9.31
CA LEU A 100 1.47 -0.68 -9.38
C LEU A 100 0.99 0.32 -8.30
N ALA A 101 -0.33 0.45 -8.14
CA ALA A 101 -0.90 1.36 -7.17
C ALA A 101 -0.50 1.01 -5.73
N GLU A 102 -0.50 -0.27 -5.38
CA GLU A 102 -0.03 -0.75 -4.07
C GLU A 102 1.45 -0.47 -3.88
N ALA A 103 2.28 -0.74 -4.89
CA ALA A 103 3.71 -0.52 -4.86
C ALA A 103 4.06 0.97 -4.66
N VAL A 104 3.41 1.87 -5.40
CA VAL A 104 3.62 3.32 -5.27
C VAL A 104 3.21 3.82 -3.88
N LYS A 105 2.02 3.43 -3.39
CA LYS A 105 1.53 3.82 -2.05
C LYS A 105 2.45 3.32 -0.95
N ARG A 106 2.87 2.06 -1.00
CA ARG A 106 3.79 1.46 -0.03
C ARG A 106 5.13 2.17 -0.02
N THR A 107 5.72 2.40 -1.21
CA THR A 107 6.99 3.11 -1.34
C THR A 107 6.91 4.54 -0.79
N ALA A 108 5.84 5.27 -1.11
CA ALA A 108 5.62 6.61 -0.59
C ALA A 108 5.50 6.62 0.94
N ALA A 109 4.75 5.67 1.52
CA ALA A 109 4.61 5.54 2.96
C ALA A 109 5.94 5.24 3.66
N GLU A 110 6.76 4.33 3.12
CA GLU A 110 8.10 4.02 3.63
C GLU A 110 9.03 5.24 3.63
N VAL A 111 9.01 6.03 2.54
CA VAL A 111 9.82 7.26 2.43
C VAL A 111 9.33 8.32 3.40
N GLU A 112 8.01 8.52 3.51
CA GLU A 112 7.41 9.45 4.46
C GLU A 112 7.78 9.10 5.91
N ASP A 113 7.68 7.81 6.28
CA ASP A 113 8.02 7.34 7.62
C ASP A 113 9.49 7.54 7.94
N LYS A 114 10.37 7.29 6.98
CA LYS A 114 11.82 7.39 7.16
C LYS A 114 12.30 8.84 7.21
N HIS A 115 11.75 9.72 6.40
CA HIS A 115 12.25 11.10 6.23
C HIS A 115 11.38 12.16 6.91
N GLY A 116 10.16 11.81 7.36
CA GLY A 116 9.26 12.74 8.05
C GLY A 116 8.63 13.82 7.15
N VAL A 117 8.80 13.72 5.84
CA VAL A 117 8.25 14.64 4.84
C VAL A 117 6.98 14.04 4.25
N PRO A 118 5.82 14.76 4.22
CA PRO A 118 4.59 14.25 3.64
C PRO A 118 4.73 13.96 2.14
N LEU A 119 4.19 12.82 1.70
CA LEU A 119 4.07 12.49 0.29
C LEU A 119 2.59 12.42 -0.11
N GLU A 120 2.17 13.29 -1.03
CA GLU A 120 0.82 13.28 -1.61
C GLU A 120 0.81 12.43 -2.87
N VAL A 121 0.06 11.31 -2.83
CA VAL A 121 0.01 10.35 -3.93
C VAL A 121 -1.33 10.43 -4.65
N VAL A 122 -1.27 10.69 -5.96
CA VAL A 122 -2.42 10.66 -6.87
C VAL A 122 -2.20 9.53 -7.88
N LEU A 123 -3.20 8.66 -8.02
CA LEU A 123 -3.14 7.50 -8.91
C LEU A 123 -4.30 7.53 -9.89
N VAL A 124 -4.01 7.29 -11.16
CA VAL A 124 -5.00 7.19 -12.25
C VAL A 124 -4.83 5.85 -12.96
N GLY A 125 -5.81 4.96 -12.80
CA GLY A 125 -5.70 3.58 -13.27
C GLY A 125 -4.81 2.71 -12.37
N ASP A 126 -4.72 1.43 -12.71
CA ASP A 126 -3.88 0.44 -12.03
C ASP A 126 -3.54 -0.72 -12.98
N CYS A 127 -2.51 -1.48 -12.64
CA CYS A 127 -2.11 -2.67 -13.39
C CYS A 127 -1.32 -3.63 -12.49
N PRO A 128 -1.24 -4.93 -12.85
CA PRO A 128 -0.33 -5.86 -12.18
C PRO A 128 1.12 -5.35 -12.20
N LEU A 129 1.86 -5.63 -11.14
CA LEU A 129 3.27 -5.26 -11.01
C LEU A 129 4.18 -6.29 -11.66
N ASP A 130 4.00 -6.49 -12.97
CA ASP A 130 4.83 -7.39 -13.77
C ASP A 130 6.10 -6.71 -14.26
N GLU A 131 7.07 -7.50 -14.72
CA GLU A 131 8.25 -6.94 -15.38
C GLU A 131 7.86 -6.08 -16.61
N PRO A 132 8.50 -4.91 -16.82
CA PRO A 132 9.66 -4.35 -16.10
C PRO A 132 9.32 -3.35 -14.98
N LEU A 133 8.08 -3.26 -14.52
CA LEU A 133 7.59 -2.23 -13.58
C LEU A 133 8.31 -2.19 -12.21
N PRO A 134 8.83 -3.28 -11.63
CA PRO A 134 9.63 -3.18 -10.41
C PRO A 134 10.83 -2.22 -10.54
N ALA A 135 11.44 -2.13 -11.72
CA ALA A 135 12.53 -1.17 -11.96
C ALA A 135 12.04 0.29 -11.96
N LEU A 136 10.84 0.54 -12.48
CA LEU A 136 10.17 1.84 -12.41
C LEU A 136 9.91 2.25 -10.95
N ILE A 137 9.40 1.33 -10.11
CA ILE A 137 9.16 1.59 -8.69
C ILE A 137 10.45 1.90 -7.95
N GLN A 138 11.55 1.20 -8.24
CA GLN A 138 12.85 1.49 -7.63
C GLN A 138 13.39 2.87 -8.05
N ALA A 139 13.20 3.28 -9.31
CA ALA A 139 13.54 4.61 -9.77
C ALA A 139 12.68 5.70 -9.11
N ALA A 140 11.37 5.47 -9.00
CA ALA A 140 10.44 6.35 -8.30
C ALA A 140 10.79 6.48 -6.80
N ARG A 141 11.16 5.38 -6.14
CA ARG A 141 11.62 5.39 -4.75
C ARG A 141 12.85 6.29 -4.56
N GLU A 142 13.82 6.18 -5.45
CA GLU A 142 15.02 7.03 -5.40
C GLU A 142 14.66 8.51 -5.59
N ALA A 143 13.75 8.82 -6.53
CA ALA A 143 13.25 10.17 -6.74
C ALA A 143 12.51 10.71 -5.50
N MET A 144 11.63 9.91 -4.86
CA MET A 144 10.93 10.28 -3.63
C MET A 144 11.89 10.54 -2.47
N VAL A 145 12.93 9.68 -2.30
CA VAL A 145 13.96 9.86 -1.28
C VAL A 145 14.73 11.15 -1.48
N ASN A 146 15.06 11.50 -2.73
CA ASN A 146 15.78 12.72 -3.05
C ASN A 146 14.92 13.96 -2.82
N ALA A 147 13.66 13.92 -3.27
CA ALA A 147 12.69 14.97 -2.99
C ALA A 147 12.50 15.20 -1.48
N ALA A 148 12.40 14.12 -0.69
CA ALA A 148 12.28 14.21 0.76
C ALA A 148 13.55 14.77 1.46
N LYS A 149 14.74 14.47 0.93
CA LYS A 149 16.01 14.94 1.50
C LYS A 149 16.37 16.36 1.11
N TYR A 150 16.13 16.73 -0.14
CA TYR A 150 16.64 17.95 -0.75
C TYR A 150 15.57 18.96 -1.11
N GLY A 151 14.28 18.54 -1.12
CA GLY A 151 13.14 19.41 -1.41
C GLY A 151 12.86 20.46 -0.33
N GLY A 152 13.57 20.36 0.81
CA GLY A 152 13.53 21.39 1.86
C GLY A 152 12.15 21.53 2.51
N GLU A 153 11.85 22.75 2.98
CA GLU A 153 10.59 23.11 3.65
C GLU A 153 9.48 23.55 2.66
N GLY A 154 9.64 23.24 1.36
CA GLY A 154 8.72 23.67 0.29
C GLY A 154 7.32 23.04 0.32
N GLY A 155 7.05 22.16 1.27
CA GLY A 155 5.75 21.49 1.42
C GLY A 155 5.81 19.99 1.11
N PRO A 156 4.65 19.35 0.86
CA PRO A 156 4.60 17.93 0.56
C PRO A 156 5.24 17.62 -0.80
N VAL A 157 5.89 16.45 -0.88
CA VAL A 157 6.33 15.88 -2.15
C VAL A 157 5.10 15.34 -2.87
N GLN A 158 4.93 15.72 -4.13
CA GLN A 158 3.83 15.28 -4.98
C GLN A 158 4.27 14.06 -5.79
N VAL A 159 3.49 12.98 -5.73
CA VAL A 159 3.71 11.76 -6.50
C VAL A 159 2.47 11.52 -7.33
N PHE A 160 2.63 11.48 -8.64
CA PHE A 160 1.56 11.17 -9.58
C PHE A 160 1.92 9.91 -10.34
N ALA A 161 0.99 8.97 -10.47
CA ALA A 161 1.16 7.78 -11.31
C ALA A 161 -0.08 7.55 -12.17
N GLU A 162 0.13 7.24 -13.43
CA GLU A 162 -0.92 7.00 -14.41
C GLU A 162 -0.62 5.76 -15.24
N VAL A 163 -1.66 4.94 -15.44
CA VAL A 163 -1.65 3.79 -16.35
C VAL A 163 -2.58 4.09 -17.51
N SER A 164 -2.03 4.23 -18.71
CA SER A 164 -2.76 4.49 -19.95
C SER A 164 -2.43 3.42 -20.99
N GLY A 165 -3.28 2.39 -21.07
CA GLY A 165 -3.04 1.24 -21.94
C GLY A 165 -1.72 0.52 -21.58
N PRO A 166 -0.77 0.40 -22.51
CA PRO A 166 0.52 -0.22 -22.25
C PRO A 166 1.52 0.71 -21.57
N GLU A 167 1.23 2.00 -21.46
CA GLU A 167 2.14 3.00 -20.94
C GLU A 167 1.88 3.26 -19.45
N VAL A 168 2.97 3.33 -18.68
CA VAL A 168 2.96 3.69 -17.28
C VAL A 168 3.83 4.93 -17.12
N PHE A 169 3.26 5.95 -16.52
CA PHE A 169 3.91 7.21 -16.19
C PHE A 169 3.94 7.41 -14.67
N VAL A 170 5.07 7.84 -14.14
CA VAL A 170 5.21 8.26 -12.75
C VAL A 170 5.96 9.57 -12.69
N SER A 171 5.44 10.59 -12.01
CA SER A 171 6.19 11.79 -11.69
C SER A 171 6.33 11.98 -10.18
N VAL A 172 7.49 12.49 -9.76
CA VAL A 172 7.79 12.88 -8.39
C VAL A 172 8.28 14.31 -8.41
N ARG A 173 7.59 15.21 -7.68
CA ARG A 173 7.87 16.63 -7.66
C ARG A 173 8.00 17.16 -6.25
N ASP A 174 9.02 17.93 -5.99
CA ASP A 174 9.17 18.78 -4.81
C ASP A 174 9.08 20.26 -5.15
N ARG A 175 8.94 21.08 -4.11
CA ARG A 175 8.93 22.56 -4.19
C ARG A 175 10.13 23.15 -3.44
N GLY A 176 11.23 22.43 -3.41
CA GLY A 176 12.46 22.86 -2.77
C GLY A 176 13.22 23.93 -3.54
N PRO A 177 14.45 24.22 -3.13
CA PRO A 177 15.26 25.26 -3.77
C PRO A 177 15.66 24.93 -5.21
N GLY A 178 15.45 23.67 -5.65
CA GLY A 178 15.91 23.22 -6.96
C GLY A 178 17.43 23.39 -7.11
N PHE A 179 17.90 23.20 -8.33
CA PHE A 179 19.31 23.40 -8.67
C PHE A 179 19.48 23.57 -10.18
N ASP A 180 20.61 24.17 -10.58
CA ASP A 180 21.00 24.25 -11.96
C ASP A 180 21.59 22.91 -12.40
N LEU A 181 20.93 22.24 -13.35
CA LEU A 181 21.36 20.94 -13.89
C LEU A 181 22.70 20.98 -14.59
N ASP A 182 23.06 22.13 -15.19
CA ASP A 182 24.32 22.31 -15.93
C ASP A 182 25.48 22.62 -14.97
N ALA A 183 25.17 23.08 -13.76
CA ALA A 183 26.15 23.41 -12.73
C ALA A 183 26.52 22.23 -11.84
N VAL A 184 25.85 21.07 -11.96
CA VAL A 184 26.13 19.89 -11.13
C VAL A 184 27.40 19.18 -11.62
N PRO A 185 28.46 19.08 -10.77
CA PRO A 185 29.67 18.36 -11.13
C PRO A 185 29.41 16.89 -11.47
N ALA A 186 30.18 16.32 -12.40
CA ALA A 186 30.00 14.95 -12.87
C ALA A 186 30.08 13.88 -11.75
N ASP A 187 30.85 14.16 -10.68
CA ASP A 187 31.00 13.29 -9.51
C ASP A 187 29.75 13.28 -8.59
N ARG A 188 28.87 14.26 -8.70
CA ARG A 188 27.58 14.35 -7.98
C ARG A 188 26.38 13.94 -8.82
N MET A 189 26.59 13.54 -10.06
CA MET A 189 25.54 13.02 -10.95
C MET A 189 25.08 11.59 -10.63
N GLY A 190 25.61 10.96 -9.58
CA GLY A 190 25.27 9.58 -9.21
C GLY A 190 23.76 9.30 -9.05
N VAL A 191 22.99 10.28 -8.59
CA VAL A 191 21.54 10.17 -8.50
C VAL A 191 20.87 10.19 -9.87
N ARG A 192 21.33 11.10 -10.77
CA ARG A 192 20.85 11.18 -12.15
C ARG A 192 21.18 9.89 -12.90
N GLU A 193 22.42 9.40 -12.79
CA GLU A 193 22.82 8.14 -13.42
C GLU A 193 22.10 6.92 -12.84
N SER A 194 21.83 6.88 -11.53
CA SER A 194 21.13 5.75 -10.91
C SER A 194 19.67 5.66 -11.38
N ILE A 195 18.96 6.77 -11.54
CA ILE A 195 17.58 6.80 -12.02
C ILE A 195 17.53 6.59 -13.53
N ILE A 196 18.22 7.43 -14.30
CA ILE A 196 18.21 7.38 -15.78
C ILE A 196 18.77 6.05 -16.28
N GLY A 197 19.96 5.67 -15.81
CA GLY A 197 20.58 4.42 -16.23
C GLY A 197 19.79 3.17 -15.81
N ARG A 198 19.05 3.21 -14.70
CA ARG A 198 18.12 2.13 -14.34
C ARG A 198 16.98 2.03 -15.33
N MET A 199 16.32 3.16 -15.62
CA MET A 199 15.20 3.18 -16.56
C MET A 199 15.62 2.72 -17.95
N GLU A 200 16.73 3.23 -18.49
CA GLU A 200 17.27 2.84 -19.80
C GLU A 200 17.58 1.34 -19.90
N ARG A 201 18.20 0.74 -18.86
CA ARG A 201 18.49 -0.70 -18.85
C ARG A 201 17.25 -1.59 -18.89
N HIS A 202 16.09 -1.07 -18.43
CA HIS A 202 14.81 -1.78 -18.44
C HIS A 202 13.85 -1.30 -19.52
N GLY A 203 14.36 -0.54 -20.53
CA GLY A 203 13.57 -0.10 -21.68
C GLY A 203 12.60 1.05 -21.40
N GLY A 204 12.76 1.73 -20.26
CA GLY A 204 12.03 2.95 -19.90
C GLY A 204 12.84 4.24 -20.16
N THR A 205 12.23 5.37 -19.89
CA THR A 205 12.86 6.69 -19.95
C THR A 205 12.70 7.45 -18.64
N ALA A 206 13.67 8.30 -18.31
CA ALA A 206 13.59 9.20 -17.18
C ALA A 206 14.00 10.61 -17.61
N ARG A 207 13.24 11.61 -17.16
CA ARG A 207 13.56 13.02 -17.37
C ARG A 207 13.63 13.71 -16.01
N LEU A 208 14.69 14.47 -15.81
CA LEU A 208 14.88 15.30 -14.62
C LEU A 208 14.79 16.76 -15.02
N ARG A 209 13.89 17.50 -14.37
CA ARG A 209 13.75 18.94 -14.52
C ARG A 209 14.01 19.60 -13.17
N SER A 210 14.90 20.56 -13.13
CA SER A 210 15.14 21.38 -11.95
C SER A 210 15.60 22.76 -12.37
N ALA A 211 15.21 23.75 -11.60
CA ALA A 211 15.67 25.13 -11.77
C ALA A 211 15.83 25.77 -10.38
N PRO A 212 16.75 26.71 -10.18
CA PRO A 212 16.85 27.46 -8.94
C PRO A 212 15.49 28.08 -8.56
N ASP A 213 15.08 27.88 -7.30
CA ASP A 213 13.79 28.29 -6.72
C ASP A 213 12.54 27.68 -7.39
N GLY A 214 12.71 26.73 -8.30
CA GLY A 214 11.64 26.06 -9.05
C GLY A 214 11.28 24.66 -8.57
N GLY A 215 12.03 24.12 -7.61
CA GLY A 215 11.92 22.72 -7.17
C GLY A 215 12.54 21.73 -8.16
N THR A 216 12.24 20.45 -7.94
CA THR A 216 12.73 19.38 -8.83
C THR A 216 11.56 18.47 -9.20
N GLU A 217 11.54 18.04 -10.45
CA GLU A 217 10.58 17.07 -10.98
C GLU A 217 11.32 15.96 -11.72
N VAL A 218 10.98 14.72 -11.38
CA VAL A 218 11.46 13.51 -12.04
C VAL A 218 10.28 12.84 -12.71
N GLU A 219 10.32 12.73 -14.03
CA GLU A 219 9.33 12.03 -14.84
C GLU A 219 9.91 10.68 -15.29
N LEU A 220 9.16 9.62 -15.10
CA LEU A 220 9.51 8.23 -15.42
C LEU A 220 8.45 7.66 -16.35
N GLU A 221 8.85 7.10 -17.48
CA GLU A 221 7.95 6.45 -18.44
C GLU A 221 8.42 5.03 -18.73
N MET A 222 7.51 4.08 -18.76
CA MET A 222 7.80 2.68 -19.04
C MET A 222 6.64 2.00 -19.75
N LYS A 223 6.95 1.11 -20.69
CA LYS A 223 5.94 0.28 -21.34
C LYS A 223 5.83 -1.07 -20.64
N ARG A 224 4.59 -1.45 -20.33
CA ARG A 224 4.28 -2.80 -19.84
C ARG A 224 4.48 -3.83 -20.95
N THR A 225 4.89 -5.02 -20.56
CA THR A 225 4.76 -6.19 -21.43
C THR A 225 3.29 -6.64 -21.35
N THR A 226 2.47 -6.31 -22.36
CA THR A 226 1.09 -6.81 -22.43
C THR A 226 1.15 -8.26 -22.87
N SER A 227 0.80 -9.20 -21.98
CA SER A 227 0.55 -10.61 -22.33
C SER A 227 -0.85 -10.76 -22.86
#